data_e6f01b4148f5d1d9c35953e1424e0c28
#
_entry.id   e6f01b4148f5d1d9c35953e1424e0c28
#
_cell.length_a   1.000
_cell.length_b   1.000
_cell.length_c   1.000
_cell.angle_alpha   90.00
_cell.angle_beta   90.00
_cell.angle_gamma   90.00
#
_symmetry.space_group_name_H-M   'P 1'
#
loop_
_entity.id
_entity.type
_entity.pdbx_description
1 polymer ?
#
loop_
_entity_poly.entity_id
_entity_poly.type
_entity_poly.pdbx_seq_one_letter_code
_entity_poly.pdbx_strand_id
1 'polypeptide(L)'
;MKLRIYLDTSVFSAYYDSRFADRARLTVEFWRRLHEYEASTSELTRREIDLTRDAALRAKLRRLLGEVAVHGVTKKMAELADRYVARGIFSEGMFNDAVHVAAAVLTRHNVLLSWNFKHLVNWRWRS
;
A
#
# COMPACT_ATOMS: atom_id res chain seq x y z
N MET A 1 2.99 -18.08 14.16
CA MET A 1 3.42 -17.50 12.88
C MET A 1 2.66 -16.21 12.61
N LYS A 2 3.37 -15.17 12.20
CA LYS A 2 2.74 -13.86 11.94
C LYS A 2 2.25 -13.79 10.50
N LEU A 3 1.11 -13.13 10.30
CA LEU A 3 0.61 -12.83 8.96
C LEU A 3 1.54 -11.83 8.28
N ARG A 4 1.80 -12.06 7.00
CA ARG A 4 2.56 -11.15 6.15
C ARG A 4 1.57 -10.17 5.51
N ILE A 5 1.70 -8.89 5.85
CA ILE A 5 0.79 -7.84 5.39
C ILE A 5 1.58 -6.84 4.55
N TYR A 6 1.09 -6.61 3.34
CA TYR A 6 1.59 -5.54 2.48
C TYR A 6 0.73 -4.30 2.71
N LEU A 7 1.37 -3.16 2.92
CA LEU A 7 0.70 -1.88 3.13
C LEU A 7 0.87 -1.03 1.87
N ASP A 8 -0.25 -0.58 1.27
CA ASP A 8 -0.12 0.41 0.22
C ASP A 8 0.04 1.80 0.83
N THR A 9 0.24 2.81 -0.01
CA THR A 9 0.54 4.17 0.43
C THR A 9 -0.58 4.78 1.28
N SER A 10 -1.84 4.39 1.02
CA SER A 10 -2.99 4.95 1.75
C SER A 10 -2.95 4.66 3.25
N VAL A 11 -2.31 3.56 3.66
CA VAL A 11 -2.19 3.19 5.08
C VAL A 11 -1.18 4.08 5.80
N PHE A 12 -0.24 4.66 5.08
CA PHE A 12 0.67 5.67 5.62
C PHE A 12 -0.01 7.04 5.68
N SER A 13 -0.59 7.46 4.56
CA SER A 13 -1.24 8.78 4.45
C SER A 13 -2.36 8.97 5.44
N ALA A 14 -3.18 7.95 5.65
CA ALA A 14 -4.34 8.02 6.52
C ALA A 14 -3.96 8.27 7.98
N TYR A 15 -2.76 7.88 8.39
CA TYR A 15 -2.30 8.07 9.76
C TYR A 15 -2.38 9.54 10.21
N TYR A 16 -2.08 10.46 9.29
CA TYR A 16 -2.02 11.90 9.58
C TYR A 16 -3.15 12.70 8.91
N ASP A 17 -4.11 12.04 8.29
CA ASP A 17 -5.15 12.73 7.53
C ASP A 17 -6.34 13.10 8.41
N SER A 18 -6.33 14.32 8.94
CA SER A 18 -7.38 14.80 9.84
C SER A 18 -8.73 15.01 9.16
N ARG A 19 -8.80 15.00 7.82
CA ARG A 19 -10.06 15.14 7.10
C ARG A 19 -10.98 13.93 7.29
N PHE A 20 -10.40 12.77 7.63
CA PHE A 20 -11.12 11.51 7.83
C PHE A 20 -10.74 10.95 9.20
N ALA A 21 -11.32 11.55 10.26
CA ALA A 21 -10.92 11.27 11.65
C ALA A 21 -11.04 9.79 12.04
N ASP A 22 -12.12 9.12 11.63
CA ASP A 22 -12.31 7.70 11.95
C ASP A 22 -11.28 6.82 11.25
N ARG A 23 -10.99 7.14 10.00
CA ARG A 23 -9.97 6.41 9.22
C ARG A 23 -8.59 6.59 9.85
N ALA A 24 -8.25 7.81 10.24
CA ALA A 24 -6.98 8.11 10.91
C ALA A 24 -6.87 7.35 12.23
N ARG A 25 -7.93 7.34 13.03
CA ARG A 25 -7.95 6.64 14.32
C ARG A 25 -7.73 5.14 14.14
N LEU A 26 -8.41 4.52 13.20
CA LEU A 26 -8.24 3.09 12.92
C LEU A 26 -6.83 2.78 12.40
N THR A 27 -6.28 3.67 11.60
CA THR A 27 -4.93 3.52 11.06
C THR A 27 -3.89 3.61 12.18
N VAL A 28 -4.02 4.58 13.08
CA VAL A 28 -3.14 4.70 14.24
C VAL A 28 -3.21 3.45 15.11
N GLU A 29 -4.40 2.92 15.32
CA GLU A 29 -4.60 1.70 16.11
C GLU A 29 -3.90 0.50 15.45
N PHE A 30 -3.99 0.36 14.13
CA PHE A 30 -3.26 -0.67 13.41
C PHE A 30 -1.75 -0.53 13.62
N TRP A 31 -1.20 0.68 13.50
CA TRP A 31 0.23 0.92 13.65
C TRP A 31 0.73 0.62 15.07
N ARG A 32 -0.12 0.79 16.10
CA ARG A 32 0.22 0.39 17.47
C ARG A 32 0.41 -1.11 17.60
N ARG A 33 -0.27 -1.89 16.76
CA ARG A 33 -0.24 -3.34 16.78
C ARG A 33 0.64 -3.92 15.67
N LEU A 34 1.48 -3.09 15.06
CA LEU A 34 2.32 -3.49 13.93
C LEU A 34 3.17 -4.72 14.24
N HIS A 35 3.66 -4.83 15.47
CA HIS A 35 4.51 -5.94 15.91
C HIS A 35 3.83 -7.31 15.87
N GLU A 36 2.51 -7.34 15.72
CA GLU A 36 1.76 -8.61 15.60
C GLU A 36 1.85 -9.19 14.20
N TYR A 37 2.39 -8.43 13.24
CA TYR A 37 2.44 -8.80 11.83
C TYR A 37 3.84 -8.68 11.27
N GLU A 38 4.07 -9.35 10.14
CA GLU A 38 5.22 -9.06 9.29
C GLU A 38 4.74 -8.04 8.24
N ALA A 39 4.86 -6.77 8.57
CA ALA A 39 4.39 -5.69 7.71
C ALA A 39 5.50 -5.21 6.79
N SER A 40 5.15 -4.98 5.53
CA SER A 40 6.08 -4.45 4.54
C SER A 40 5.33 -3.63 3.49
N THR A 41 6.09 -2.94 2.67
CA THR A 41 5.60 -2.19 1.53
C THR A 41 6.63 -2.28 0.41
N SER A 42 6.56 -1.40 -0.59
CA SER A 42 7.53 -1.37 -1.68
C SER A 42 8.06 0.04 -1.92
N GLU A 43 9.09 0.13 -2.75
CA GLU A 43 9.67 1.41 -3.18
C GLU A 43 8.65 2.32 -3.86
N LEU A 44 7.55 1.78 -4.39
CA LEU A 44 6.48 2.62 -4.93
C LEU A 44 5.90 3.52 -3.84
N THR A 45 5.66 2.98 -2.64
CA THR A 45 5.19 3.77 -1.50
C THR A 45 6.19 4.88 -1.16
N ARG A 46 7.49 4.58 -1.16
CA ARG A 46 8.52 5.59 -0.93
C ARG A 46 8.44 6.72 -1.94
N ARG A 47 8.31 6.39 -3.22
CA ARG A 47 8.20 7.39 -4.29
C ARG A 47 6.96 8.25 -4.13
N GLU A 48 5.83 7.63 -3.78
CA GLU A 48 4.58 8.37 -3.57
C GLU A 48 4.66 9.29 -2.35
N ILE A 49 5.27 8.83 -1.27
CA ILE A 49 5.53 9.67 -0.09
C ILE A 49 6.42 10.86 -0.45
N ASP A 50 7.45 10.64 -1.26
CA ASP A 50 8.39 11.69 -1.67
C ASP A 50 7.73 12.78 -2.51
N LEU A 51 6.55 12.52 -3.09
CA LEU A 51 5.76 13.51 -3.81
C LEU A 51 4.93 14.42 -2.89
N THR A 52 4.91 14.16 -1.60
CA THR A 52 4.19 14.97 -0.62
C THR A 52 4.80 16.37 -0.57
N ARG A 53 3.99 17.40 -0.82
CA ARG A 53 4.47 18.79 -0.91
C ARG A 53 4.86 19.38 0.44
N ASP A 54 4.05 19.10 1.47
CA ASP A 54 4.33 19.56 2.83
C ASP A 54 5.56 18.84 3.38
N ALA A 55 6.64 19.58 3.60
CA ALA A 55 7.90 19.00 4.05
C ALA A 55 7.81 18.35 5.44
N ALA A 56 7.03 18.93 6.34
CA ALA A 56 6.84 18.37 7.68
C ALA A 56 6.07 17.07 7.63
N LEU A 57 4.99 17.02 6.83
CA LEU A 57 4.21 15.80 6.63
C LEU A 57 5.06 14.72 5.95
N ARG A 58 5.80 15.09 4.91
CA ARG A 58 6.69 14.14 4.22
C ARG A 58 7.69 13.50 5.18
N ALA A 59 8.27 14.28 6.08
CA ALA A 59 9.20 13.75 7.09
C ALA A 59 8.51 12.77 8.03
N LYS A 60 7.27 13.05 8.45
CA LYS A 60 6.50 12.15 9.30
C LYS A 60 6.19 10.83 8.58
N LEU A 61 5.80 10.90 7.32
CA LEU A 61 5.50 9.73 6.51
C LEU A 61 6.75 8.87 6.30
N ARG A 62 7.90 9.50 6.07
CA ARG A 62 9.18 8.77 5.96
C ARG A 62 9.55 8.05 7.25
N ARG A 63 9.22 8.64 8.40
CA ARG A 63 9.45 7.96 9.68
C ARG A 63 8.59 6.71 9.83
N LEU A 64 7.32 6.78 9.43
CA LEU A 64 6.46 5.58 9.42
C LEU A 64 7.04 4.53 8.48
N LEU A 65 7.52 4.94 7.31
CA LEU A 65 8.10 4.02 6.34
C LEU A 65 9.29 3.27 6.94
N GLY A 66 10.05 3.90 7.82
CA GLY A 66 11.19 3.29 8.50
C GLY A 66 10.82 2.18 9.46
N GLU A 67 9.55 2.01 9.79
CA GLU A 67 9.09 0.96 10.71
C GLU A 67 8.77 -0.36 10.02
N VAL A 68 8.79 -0.41 8.70
CA VAL A 68 8.44 -1.60 7.92
C VAL A 68 9.53 -1.93 6.92
N ALA A 69 9.55 -3.18 6.46
CA ALA A 69 10.43 -3.58 5.37
C ALA A 69 9.94 -2.99 4.04
N VAL A 70 10.87 -2.59 3.19
CA VAL A 70 10.57 -1.99 1.89
C VAL A 70 11.17 -2.85 0.78
N HIS A 71 10.30 -3.49 0.00
CA HIS A 71 10.71 -4.29 -1.15
C HIS A 71 11.00 -3.43 -2.36
N GLY A 72 12.00 -3.80 -3.16
CA GLY A 72 12.22 -3.14 -4.44
C GLY A 72 11.08 -3.42 -5.41
N VAL A 73 10.82 -2.49 -6.32
CA VAL A 73 9.87 -2.71 -7.41
C VAL A 73 10.64 -3.35 -8.56
N THR A 74 10.22 -4.54 -8.95
CA THR A 74 10.89 -5.32 -9.98
C THR A 74 10.19 -5.20 -11.33
N LYS A 75 10.89 -5.59 -12.39
CA LYS A 75 10.32 -5.66 -13.73
C LYS A 75 9.11 -6.61 -13.75
N LYS A 76 9.18 -7.73 -13.04
CA LYS A 76 8.07 -8.70 -12.97
C LYS A 76 6.82 -8.10 -12.35
N MET A 77 6.97 -7.23 -11.35
CA MET A 77 5.84 -6.52 -10.74
C MET A 77 5.19 -5.58 -11.76
N ALA A 78 5.98 -4.83 -12.51
CA ALA A 78 5.47 -3.94 -13.55
C ALA A 78 4.76 -4.73 -14.65
N GLU A 79 5.33 -5.85 -15.08
CA GLU A 79 4.74 -6.72 -16.11
C GLU A 79 3.40 -7.30 -15.63
N LEU A 80 3.31 -7.73 -14.38
CA LEU A 80 2.07 -8.24 -13.82
C LEU A 80 1.02 -7.14 -13.73
N ALA A 81 1.40 -5.93 -13.31
CA ALA A 81 0.52 -4.77 -13.28
C ALA A 81 -0.02 -4.44 -14.68
N ASP A 82 0.84 -4.49 -15.70
CA ASP A 82 0.42 -4.30 -17.10
C ASP A 82 -0.63 -5.32 -17.50
N ARG A 83 -0.47 -6.57 -17.11
CA ARG A 83 -1.45 -7.62 -17.41
C ARG A 83 -2.78 -7.36 -16.70
N TYR A 84 -2.76 -6.87 -15.46
CA TYR A 84 -3.98 -6.51 -14.74
C TYR A 84 -4.75 -5.41 -15.47
N VAL A 85 -4.04 -4.40 -15.97
CA VAL A 85 -4.65 -3.32 -16.75
C VAL A 85 -5.18 -3.84 -18.08
N ALA A 86 -4.38 -4.65 -18.79
CA ALA A 86 -4.77 -5.21 -20.08
C ALA A 86 -6.02 -6.07 -20.00
N ARG A 87 -6.24 -6.73 -18.85
CA ARG A 87 -7.43 -7.57 -18.62
C ARG A 87 -8.59 -6.80 -17.98
N GLY A 88 -8.47 -5.48 -17.82
CA GLY A 88 -9.52 -4.64 -17.27
C GLY A 88 -9.75 -4.77 -15.77
N ILE A 89 -8.83 -5.42 -15.04
CA ILE A 89 -8.93 -5.50 -13.57
C ILE A 89 -8.71 -4.13 -12.95
N PHE A 90 -7.78 -3.37 -13.50
CA PHE A 90 -7.54 -1.97 -13.16
C PHE A 90 -7.57 -1.13 -14.42
N SER A 91 -8.05 0.10 -14.33
CA SER A 91 -7.94 1.05 -15.44
C SER A 91 -6.50 1.57 -15.55
N GLU A 92 -6.17 2.18 -16.71
CA GLU A 92 -4.85 2.76 -16.91
C GLU A 92 -4.50 3.83 -15.87
N GLY A 93 -5.50 4.61 -15.43
CA GLY A 93 -5.31 5.62 -14.40
C GLY A 93 -5.02 5.06 -13.02
N MET A 94 -5.17 3.75 -12.84
CA MET A 94 -4.91 3.05 -11.58
C MET A 94 -3.69 2.13 -11.65
N PHE A 95 -2.75 2.42 -12.54
CA PHE A 95 -1.56 1.59 -12.73
C PHE A 95 -0.75 1.44 -11.44
N ASN A 96 -0.62 2.50 -10.64
CA ASN A 96 0.11 2.41 -9.37
C ASN A 96 -0.57 1.46 -8.38
N ASP A 97 -1.91 1.46 -8.33
CA ASP A 97 -2.65 0.50 -7.51
C ASP A 97 -2.39 -0.93 -8.00
N ALA A 98 -2.36 -1.12 -9.31
CA ALA A 98 -2.03 -2.43 -9.91
C ALA A 98 -0.62 -2.87 -9.52
N VAL A 99 0.35 -1.96 -9.49
CA VAL A 99 1.73 -2.27 -9.06
C VAL A 99 1.76 -2.68 -7.59
N HIS A 100 1.01 -2.00 -6.72
CA HIS A 100 0.92 -2.40 -5.32
C HIS A 100 0.39 -3.83 -5.16
N VAL A 101 -0.66 -4.17 -5.90
CA VAL A 101 -1.22 -5.53 -5.87
C VAL A 101 -0.19 -6.54 -6.39
N ALA A 102 0.46 -6.24 -7.51
CA ALA A 102 1.49 -7.10 -8.07
C ALA A 102 2.67 -7.31 -7.10
N ALA A 103 3.08 -6.25 -6.42
CA ALA A 103 4.14 -6.32 -5.42
C ALA A 103 3.74 -7.24 -4.26
N ALA A 104 2.52 -7.08 -3.74
CA ALA A 104 2.01 -7.92 -2.66
C ALA A 104 1.97 -9.40 -3.07
N VAL A 105 1.51 -9.68 -4.28
CA VAL A 105 1.40 -11.05 -4.80
C VAL A 105 2.80 -11.67 -4.96
N LEU A 106 3.71 -10.98 -5.63
CA LEU A 106 5.02 -11.53 -5.96
C LEU A 106 5.96 -11.62 -4.76
N THR A 107 5.71 -10.88 -3.70
CA THR A 107 6.44 -10.99 -2.44
C THR A 107 5.73 -11.89 -1.42
N ARG A 108 4.70 -12.60 -1.86
CA ARG A 108 4.01 -13.64 -1.09
C ARG A 108 3.41 -13.17 0.23
N HIS A 109 2.70 -12.05 0.17
CA HIS A 109 1.96 -11.58 1.33
C HIS A 109 0.61 -12.29 1.45
N ASN A 110 0.14 -12.46 2.68
CA ASN A 110 -1.16 -13.06 2.96
C ASN A 110 -2.30 -12.06 2.75
N VAL A 111 -2.03 -10.77 3.03
CA VAL A 111 -3.03 -9.70 3.04
C VAL A 111 -2.42 -8.46 2.42
N LEU A 112 -3.22 -7.75 1.63
CA LEU A 112 -2.93 -6.38 1.19
C LEU A 112 -3.88 -5.46 1.95
N LEU A 113 -3.32 -4.56 2.74
CA LEU A 113 -4.10 -3.59 3.51
C LEU A 113 -4.11 -2.25 2.78
N SER A 114 -5.31 -1.70 2.58
CA SER A 114 -5.49 -0.46 1.80
C SER A 114 -6.81 0.20 2.17
N TRP A 115 -6.82 1.53 2.13
CA TRP A 115 -8.07 2.30 2.20
C TRP A 115 -8.75 2.43 0.83
N ASN A 116 -8.15 1.90 -0.23
CA ASN A 116 -8.71 1.90 -1.60
C ASN A 116 -9.54 0.63 -1.86
N PHE A 117 -10.35 0.24 -0.89
CA PHE A 117 -11.06 -1.04 -0.90
C PHE A 117 -11.96 -1.27 -2.10
N LYS A 118 -12.58 -0.24 -2.65
CA LYS A 118 -13.51 -0.47 -3.75
C LYS A 118 -12.83 -1.04 -4.99
N HIS A 119 -11.54 -0.75 -5.20
CA HIS A 119 -10.79 -1.37 -6.29
C HIS A 119 -10.48 -2.83 -5.97
N LEU A 120 -10.06 -3.11 -4.74
CA LEU A 120 -9.71 -4.45 -4.30
C LEU A 120 -10.93 -5.36 -4.22
N VAL A 121 -12.07 -4.85 -3.76
CA VAL A 121 -13.32 -5.60 -3.70
C VAL A 121 -13.76 -6.02 -5.11
N ASN A 122 -13.69 -5.12 -6.08
CA ASN A 122 -14.03 -5.43 -7.46
C ASN A 122 -13.12 -6.52 -8.03
N TRP A 123 -11.83 -6.46 -7.74
CA TRP A 123 -10.87 -7.47 -8.16
C TRP A 123 -11.20 -8.84 -7.56
N ARG A 124 -11.54 -8.91 -6.27
CA ARG A 124 -11.89 -10.16 -5.60
C ARG A 124 -13.08 -10.86 -6.24
N TRP A 125 -14.09 -10.09 -6.61
CA TRP A 125 -15.32 -10.64 -7.19
C TRP A 125 -15.12 -11.16 -8.61
N ARG A 126 -14.07 -10.78 -9.28
CA ARG A 126 -13.74 -11.20 -10.65
C ARG A 126 -12.87 -12.44 -10.72
N SER A 127 -12.29 -12.81 -9.61
CA SER A 127 -11.48 -14.03 -9.55
C SER A 127 -12.35 -15.31 -9.45
#